data_149f3888491ec839a094868e2e3ea46f
#
_entry.id   149f3888491ec839a094868e2e3ea46f
#
_cell.length_a   1.000
_cell.length_b   1.000
_cell.length_c   1.000
_cell.angle_alpha   90.00
_cell.angle_beta   90.00
_cell.angle_gamma   90.00
#
_symmetry.space_group_name_H-M   'P 1'
#
loop_
_entity.id
_entity.type
_entity.pdbx_description
1 polymer ?
#
loop_
_entity_poly.entity_id
_entity_poly.type
_entity_poly.pdbx_seq_one_letter_code
_entity_poly.pdbx_strand_id
1 'polypeptide(L)'
;MLAGPRRIGKTSLAKEALRRLKEKGHYTVWIDCFAVRDKEHLAEKIMEACLANRTGMPKTLAAVRERIRQLGPIPVSLKLQDFEMDISLFANRKATPDELLDQALEFPQKLAERDNRRIIIAFDEFQDVPIVAENTIFKRMRAAFQEQSRATFLFLGSKESMMQTLFSSSREAFYRFAVPLPVPSVPSDSWIQYIQQKFASRKVH
;
A
#
# COMPACT_ATOMS: atom_id res chain seq x y z
N MET A 1 11.34 -4.72 4.84
CA MET A 1 10.37 -5.71 5.36
C MET A 1 10.42 -5.70 6.88
N LEU A 2 9.28 -5.61 7.57
CA LEU A 2 9.24 -5.76 9.03
C LEU A 2 9.21 -7.25 9.39
N ALA A 3 10.25 -7.69 10.10
CA ALA A 3 10.43 -9.08 10.53
C ALA A 3 10.18 -9.20 12.03
N GLY A 4 9.54 -10.30 12.46
CA GLY A 4 9.29 -10.60 13.88
C GLY A 4 8.02 -11.43 14.08
N PRO A 5 7.87 -12.04 15.28
CA PRO A 5 6.77 -12.95 15.57
C PRO A 5 5.39 -12.30 15.45
N ARG A 6 4.36 -13.13 15.46
CA ARG A 6 2.97 -12.66 15.53
C ARG A 6 2.73 -11.86 16.81
N ARG A 7 1.81 -10.87 16.74
CA ARG A 7 1.34 -10.07 17.88
C ARG A 7 2.41 -9.20 18.57
N ILE A 8 3.59 -9.01 17.95
CA ILE A 8 4.66 -8.15 18.48
C ILE A 8 4.43 -6.66 18.23
N GLY A 9 3.37 -6.30 17.50
CA GLY A 9 3.03 -4.90 17.23
C GLY A 9 3.52 -4.35 15.87
N LYS A 10 3.95 -5.21 14.92
CA LYS A 10 4.42 -4.76 13.58
C LYS A 10 3.43 -3.82 12.88
N THR A 11 2.17 -4.22 12.81
CA THR A 11 1.10 -3.42 12.19
C THR A 11 0.91 -2.08 12.90
N SER A 12 0.92 -2.06 14.23
CA SER A 12 0.79 -0.83 15.03
C SER A 12 1.97 0.11 14.81
N LEU A 13 3.19 -0.43 14.81
CA LEU A 13 4.42 0.32 14.54
C LEU A 13 4.40 0.93 13.14
N ALA A 14 4.03 0.15 12.13
CA ALA A 14 3.96 0.61 10.76
C ALA A 14 2.89 1.71 10.57
N LYS A 15 1.71 1.52 11.16
CA LYS A 15 0.64 2.53 11.12
C LYS A 15 1.05 3.85 11.77
N GLU A 16 1.73 3.79 12.92
CA GLU A 16 2.25 4.99 13.58
C GLU A 16 3.35 5.67 12.74
N ALA A 17 4.25 4.90 12.14
CA ALA A 17 5.25 5.45 11.23
C ALA A 17 4.62 6.15 10.02
N LEU A 18 3.61 5.53 9.39
CA LEU A 18 2.87 6.13 8.28
C LEU A 18 2.13 7.41 8.71
N ARG A 19 1.51 7.42 9.90
CA ARG A 19 0.86 8.62 10.44
C ARG A 19 1.84 9.79 10.54
N ARG A 20 3.01 9.56 11.13
CA ARG A 20 4.08 10.58 11.25
C ARG A 20 4.61 11.05 9.90
N LEU A 21 4.75 10.15 8.93
CA LEU A 21 5.17 10.50 7.58
C LEU A 21 4.11 11.33 6.85
N LYS A 22 2.83 11.04 7.06
CA LYS A 22 1.72 11.83 6.54
C LYS A 22 1.72 13.26 7.10
N GLU A 23 2.01 13.43 8.39
CA GLU A 23 2.15 14.75 9.03
C GLU A 23 3.33 15.56 8.45
N LYS A 24 4.37 14.87 7.97
CA LYS A 24 5.48 15.49 7.23
C LYS A 24 5.18 15.80 5.76
N GLY A 25 3.93 15.58 5.32
CA GLY A 25 3.48 15.89 3.97
C GLY A 25 3.73 14.80 2.93
N HIS A 26 4.16 13.60 3.34
CA HIS A 26 4.27 12.45 2.45
C HIS A 26 2.91 11.79 2.22
N TYR A 27 2.73 11.18 1.07
CA TYR A 27 1.59 10.30 0.82
C TYR A 27 1.81 8.94 1.48
N THR A 28 0.76 8.40 2.08
CA THR A 28 0.81 7.11 2.77
C THR A 28 -0.34 6.23 2.33
N VAL A 29 -0.03 4.98 2.04
CA VAL A 29 -0.96 3.96 1.54
C VAL A 29 -0.84 2.73 2.41
N TRP A 30 -1.99 2.16 2.78
CA TRP A 30 -2.09 0.91 3.52
C TRP A 30 -2.93 -0.09 2.75
N ILE A 31 -2.37 -1.22 2.42
CA ILE A 31 -3.04 -2.33 1.74
C ILE A 31 -3.03 -3.54 2.67
N ASP A 32 -4.21 -3.97 3.08
CA ASP A 32 -4.39 -5.24 3.79
C ASP A 32 -4.60 -6.35 2.76
N CYS A 33 -3.56 -7.14 2.53
CA CYS A 33 -3.57 -8.22 1.52
C CYS A 33 -4.46 -9.38 1.92
N PHE A 34 -4.73 -9.58 3.22
CA PHE A 34 -5.65 -10.60 3.69
C PHE A 34 -7.10 -10.33 3.23
N ALA A 35 -7.47 -9.05 3.10
CA ALA A 35 -8.81 -8.65 2.67
C ALA A 35 -8.97 -8.61 1.14
N VAL A 36 -7.93 -8.90 0.37
CA VAL A 36 -7.97 -8.94 -1.10
C VAL A 36 -8.58 -10.25 -1.58
N ARG A 37 -9.44 -10.17 -2.61
CA ARG A 37 -10.14 -11.35 -3.16
C ARG A 37 -9.52 -11.88 -4.45
N ASP A 38 -9.06 -10.96 -5.32
CA ASP A 38 -8.53 -11.24 -6.64
C ASP A 38 -7.66 -10.07 -7.14
N LYS A 39 -7.11 -10.20 -8.36
CA LYS A 39 -6.23 -9.20 -8.98
C LYS A 39 -6.93 -7.84 -9.16
N GLU A 40 -8.19 -7.86 -9.60
CA GLU A 40 -8.97 -6.64 -9.82
C GLU A 40 -9.20 -5.91 -8.49
N HIS A 41 -9.57 -6.62 -7.45
CA HIS A 41 -9.77 -6.05 -6.12
C HIS A 41 -8.46 -5.51 -5.53
N LEU A 42 -7.30 -6.17 -5.78
CA LEU A 42 -5.99 -5.61 -5.38
C LEU A 42 -5.71 -4.30 -6.09
N ALA A 43 -5.94 -4.26 -7.40
CA ALA A 43 -5.77 -3.07 -8.19
C ALA A 43 -6.67 -1.91 -7.71
N GLU A 44 -7.94 -2.19 -7.45
CA GLU A 44 -8.89 -1.22 -6.87
C GLU A 44 -8.40 -0.67 -5.52
N LYS A 45 -7.96 -1.54 -4.61
CA LYS A 45 -7.45 -1.14 -3.29
C LYS A 45 -6.23 -0.24 -3.38
N ILE A 46 -5.29 -0.54 -4.28
CA ILE A 46 -4.10 0.31 -4.48
C ILE A 46 -4.52 1.70 -4.98
N MET A 47 -5.38 1.76 -5.99
CA MET A 47 -5.85 3.01 -6.57
C MET A 47 -6.63 3.86 -5.56
N GLU A 48 -7.61 3.27 -4.86
CA GLU A 48 -8.42 3.95 -3.84
C GLU A 48 -7.56 4.53 -2.71
N ALA A 49 -6.61 3.72 -2.21
CA ALA A 49 -5.73 4.15 -1.14
C ALA A 49 -4.74 5.26 -1.58
N CYS A 50 -4.31 5.24 -2.84
CA CYS A 50 -3.51 6.32 -3.42
C CYS A 50 -4.33 7.62 -3.55
N LEU A 51 -5.53 7.54 -4.11
CA LEU A 51 -6.42 8.68 -4.31
C LEU A 51 -6.88 9.32 -3.00
N ALA A 52 -7.02 8.53 -1.93
CA ALA A 52 -7.39 9.02 -0.60
C ALA A 52 -6.38 10.02 -0.01
N ASN A 53 -5.17 10.13 -0.57
CA ASN A 53 -4.18 11.13 -0.15
C ASN A 53 -4.47 12.52 -0.73
N ARG A 54 -5.32 12.65 -1.76
CA ARG A 54 -5.63 13.93 -2.39
C ARG A 54 -6.94 14.51 -1.86
N THR A 55 -6.89 15.78 -1.46
CA THR A 55 -8.08 16.52 -1.03
C THR A 55 -8.98 16.79 -2.24
N GLY A 56 -10.30 16.59 -2.06
CA GLY A 56 -11.28 16.84 -3.11
C GLY A 56 -11.45 15.73 -4.15
N MET A 57 -10.65 14.67 -4.08
CA MET A 57 -10.86 13.48 -4.93
C MET A 57 -11.86 12.51 -4.29
N PRO A 58 -12.69 11.83 -5.10
CA PRO A 58 -13.54 10.75 -4.60
C PRO A 58 -12.68 9.66 -3.95
N LYS A 59 -13.13 9.15 -2.81
CA LYS A 59 -12.38 8.15 -2.03
C LYS A 59 -12.54 6.72 -2.55
N THR A 60 -13.51 6.47 -3.42
CA THR A 60 -13.78 5.15 -3.99
C THR A 60 -13.76 5.21 -5.50
N LEU A 61 -13.33 4.15 -6.14
CA LEU A 61 -13.34 4.04 -7.60
C LEU A 61 -14.76 4.08 -8.16
N ALA A 62 -15.75 3.57 -7.43
CA ALA A 62 -17.15 3.71 -7.81
C ALA A 62 -17.57 5.18 -7.92
N ALA A 63 -17.19 6.01 -6.97
CA ALA A 63 -17.46 7.46 -7.02
C ALA A 63 -16.64 8.18 -8.10
N VAL A 64 -15.42 7.71 -8.40
CA VAL A 64 -14.62 8.22 -9.53
C VAL A 64 -15.29 7.86 -10.86
N ARG A 65 -15.70 6.61 -11.04
CA ARG A 65 -16.44 6.15 -12.24
C ARG A 65 -17.72 6.94 -12.45
N GLU A 66 -18.48 7.19 -11.39
CA GLU A 66 -19.71 7.98 -11.44
C GLU A 66 -19.42 9.43 -11.86
N ARG A 67 -18.38 10.04 -11.30
CA ARG A 67 -18.00 11.42 -11.66
C ARG A 67 -17.56 11.53 -13.11
N ILE A 68 -16.81 10.57 -13.64
CA ILE A 68 -16.44 10.51 -15.05
C ILE A 68 -17.69 10.36 -15.93
N ARG A 69 -18.64 9.52 -15.54
CA ARG A 69 -19.90 9.32 -16.25
C ARG A 69 -20.74 10.60 -16.34
N GLN A 70 -20.78 11.39 -15.26
CA GLN A 70 -21.51 12.66 -15.20
C GLN A 70 -20.89 13.77 -16.03
N LEU A 71 -19.55 13.76 -16.19
CA LEU A 71 -18.84 14.75 -16.99
C LEU A 71 -18.96 14.52 -18.50
N GLY A 72 -19.45 13.34 -18.93
CA GLY A 72 -19.54 12.97 -20.35
C GLY A 72 -18.17 12.77 -21.03
N PRO A 73 -18.12 12.60 -22.35
CA PRO A 73 -16.86 12.50 -23.08
C PRO A 73 -16.10 13.83 -22.97
N ILE A 74 -14.99 13.81 -22.24
CA ILE A 74 -14.15 14.99 -21.99
C ILE A 74 -13.45 15.37 -23.30
N PRO A 75 -13.56 16.63 -23.77
CA PRO A 75 -12.77 17.08 -24.91
C PRO A 75 -11.28 16.99 -24.58
N VAL A 76 -10.51 16.43 -25.50
CA VAL A 76 -9.05 16.20 -25.41
C VAL A 76 -8.23 17.48 -25.16
N SER A 77 -8.85 18.65 -25.16
CA SER A 77 -8.21 19.96 -25.06
C SER A 77 -8.01 20.52 -23.64
N LEU A 78 -8.53 19.87 -22.61
CA LEU A 78 -8.32 20.31 -21.23
C LEU A 78 -7.15 19.54 -20.59
N LYS A 79 -6.04 20.24 -20.35
CA LYS A 79 -4.77 19.79 -19.77
C LYS A 79 -4.83 19.27 -18.31
N LEU A 80 -5.84 18.51 -17.95
CA LEU A 80 -5.87 17.66 -16.75
C LEU A 80 -5.36 16.23 -17.08
N GLN A 81 -4.64 16.13 -18.09
CA GLN A 81 -4.48 15.18 -19.19
C GLN A 81 -4.01 13.79 -18.82
N ASP A 82 -3.09 13.61 -17.87
CA ASP A 82 -2.51 12.28 -17.67
C ASP A 82 -3.21 11.51 -16.53
N PHE A 83 -3.65 12.22 -15.52
CA PHE A 83 -4.24 11.60 -14.32
C PHE A 83 -5.70 11.17 -14.52
N GLU A 84 -6.51 11.98 -15.22
CA GLU A 84 -7.87 11.59 -15.59
C GLU A 84 -7.86 10.48 -16.64
N MET A 85 -6.83 10.44 -17.48
CA MET A 85 -6.63 9.36 -18.45
C MET A 85 -6.27 8.05 -17.76
N ASP A 86 -5.37 8.04 -16.78
CA ASP A 86 -5.06 6.86 -15.96
C ASP A 86 -6.30 6.37 -15.19
N ILE A 87 -7.06 7.29 -14.60
CA ILE A 87 -8.31 6.95 -13.91
C ILE A 87 -9.40 6.51 -14.90
N SER A 88 -9.49 7.12 -16.10
CA SER A 88 -10.48 6.74 -17.11
C SER A 88 -10.21 5.37 -17.71
N LEU A 89 -8.95 4.99 -17.86
CA LEU A 89 -8.56 3.62 -18.24
C LEU A 89 -9.00 2.63 -17.17
N PHE A 90 -8.83 2.98 -15.87
CA PHE A 90 -9.30 2.17 -14.75
C PHE A 90 -10.84 2.10 -14.67
N ALA A 91 -11.53 3.14 -15.14
CA ALA A 91 -12.99 3.16 -15.26
C ALA A 91 -13.49 2.39 -16.49
N ASN A 92 -12.61 2.03 -17.44
CA ASN A 92 -12.96 1.31 -18.65
C ASN A 92 -13.25 -0.17 -18.33
N ARG A 93 -14.52 -0.55 -18.43
CA ARG A 93 -14.99 -1.93 -18.21
C ARG A 93 -14.40 -2.99 -19.18
N LYS A 94 -13.65 -2.58 -20.19
CA LYS A 94 -13.03 -3.48 -21.18
C LYS A 94 -11.60 -3.90 -20.80
N ALA A 95 -10.98 -3.26 -19.79
CA ALA A 95 -9.65 -3.64 -19.35
C ALA A 95 -9.68 -5.01 -18.64
N THR A 96 -8.70 -5.84 -18.93
CA THR A 96 -8.51 -7.14 -18.25
C THR A 96 -8.03 -6.93 -16.81
N PRO A 97 -8.25 -7.89 -15.90
CA PRO A 97 -7.71 -7.80 -14.52
C PRO A 97 -6.20 -7.60 -14.48
N ASP A 98 -5.46 -8.14 -15.44
CA ASP A 98 -4.00 -7.99 -15.54
C ASP A 98 -3.61 -6.56 -15.93
N GLU A 99 -4.28 -5.96 -16.90
CA GLU A 99 -4.07 -4.56 -17.31
C GLU A 99 -4.42 -3.59 -16.17
N LEU A 100 -5.51 -3.85 -15.45
CA LEU A 100 -5.89 -3.04 -14.28
C LEU A 100 -4.85 -3.12 -13.17
N LEU A 101 -4.31 -4.32 -12.93
CA LEU A 101 -3.27 -4.52 -11.94
C LEU A 101 -1.98 -3.79 -12.31
N ASP A 102 -1.52 -3.93 -13.56
CA ASP A 102 -0.29 -3.27 -14.02
C ASP A 102 -0.40 -1.74 -13.87
N GLN A 103 -1.53 -1.15 -14.28
CA GLN A 103 -1.81 0.28 -14.09
C GLN A 103 -1.81 0.69 -12.62
N ALA A 104 -2.45 -0.12 -11.75
CA ALA A 104 -2.49 0.16 -10.31
C ALA A 104 -1.10 0.07 -9.67
N LEU A 105 -0.25 -0.84 -10.12
CA LEU A 105 1.13 -0.97 -9.62
C LEU A 105 2.01 0.22 -10.02
N GLU A 106 1.79 0.83 -11.19
CA GLU A 106 2.52 2.03 -11.65
C GLU A 106 1.99 3.33 -11.03
N PHE A 107 0.72 3.34 -10.66
CA PHE A 107 0.01 4.54 -10.25
C PHE A 107 0.66 5.30 -9.07
N PRO A 108 1.22 4.66 -8.04
CA PRO A 108 1.90 5.35 -6.94
C PRO A 108 3.03 6.26 -7.41
N GLN A 109 3.86 5.81 -8.34
CA GLN A 109 4.97 6.61 -8.89
C GLN A 109 4.42 7.81 -9.66
N LYS A 110 3.46 7.61 -10.55
CA LYS A 110 2.82 8.67 -11.33
C LYS A 110 2.20 9.75 -10.44
N LEU A 111 1.48 9.31 -9.39
CA LEU A 111 0.89 10.21 -8.40
C LEU A 111 1.96 11.03 -7.65
N ALA A 112 3.02 10.35 -7.19
CA ALA A 112 4.12 10.96 -6.44
C ALA A 112 4.91 11.97 -7.28
N GLU A 113 5.17 11.68 -8.54
CA GLU A 113 5.84 12.57 -9.49
C GLU A 113 5.00 13.82 -9.76
N ARG A 114 3.73 13.62 -10.11
CA ARG A 114 2.81 14.70 -10.43
C ARG A 114 2.65 15.69 -9.28
N ASP A 115 2.47 15.18 -8.06
CA ASP A 115 2.24 16.03 -6.89
C ASP A 115 3.55 16.47 -6.23
N ASN A 116 4.70 16.11 -6.83
CA ASN A 116 6.06 16.34 -6.33
C ASN A 116 6.22 15.93 -4.85
N ARG A 117 5.71 14.75 -4.50
CA ARG A 117 5.75 14.18 -3.16
C ARG A 117 6.37 12.79 -3.17
N ARG A 118 6.77 12.29 -2.03
CA ARG A 118 7.09 10.87 -1.84
C ARG A 118 5.85 10.13 -1.38
N ILE A 119 5.73 8.87 -1.77
CA ILE A 119 4.65 7.98 -1.35
C ILE A 119 5.23 6.75 -0.66
N ILE A 120 4.66 6.39 0.47
CA ILE A 120 5.05 5.21 1.25
C ILE A 120 3.87 4.24 1.25
N ILE A 121 4.09 3.04 0.75
CA ILE A 121 3.06 2.01 0.59
C ILE A 121 3.40 0.84 1.49
N ALA A 122 2.50 0.54 2.41
CA ALA A 122 2.60 -0.61 3.28
C ALA A 122 1.64 -1.72 2.81
N PHE A 123 2.18 -2.90 2.58
CA PHE A 123 1.43 -4.12 2.34
C PHE A 123 1.46 -4.96 3.61
N ASP A 124 0.31 -5.09 4.27
CA ASP A 124 0.15 -5.96 5.43
C ASP A 124 -0.33 -7.36 4.98
N GLU A 125 0.11 -8.38 5.67
CA GLU A 125 -0.09 -9.80 5.32
C GLU A 125 0.32 -10.11 3.87
N PHE A 126 1.47 -9.56 3.46
CA PHE A 126 1.96 -9.62 2.07
C PHE A 126 2.09 -11.06 1.53
N GLN A 127 2.36 -12.04 2.38
CA GLN A 127 2.45 -13.44 2.00
C GLN A 127 1.11 -14.03 1.49
N ASP A 128 -0.02 -13.32 1.69
CA ASP A 128 -1.32 -13.81 1.25
C ASP A 128 -1.68 -13.35 -0.19
N VAL A 129 -0.89 -12.45 -0.80
CA VAL A 129 -1.07 -11.97 -2.19
C VAL A 129 -1.12 -13.10 -3.23
N PRO A 130 -0.25 -14.13 -3.20
CA PRO A 130 -0.29 -15.22 -4.20
C PRO A 130 -1.54 -16.08 -4.13
N ILE A 131 -2.20 -16.14 -2.98
CA ILE A 131 -3.41 -16.94 -2.78
C ILE A 131 -4.54 -16.47 -3.69
N VAL A 132 -4.58 -15.16 -3.93
CA VAL A 132 -5.66 -14.51 -4.68
C VAL A 132 -5.31 -14.16 -6.13
N ALA A 133 -4.03 -14.21 -6.50
CA ALA A 133 -3.58 -13.62 -7.75
C ALA A 133 -2.50 -14.41 -8.51
N GLU A 134 -2.33 -15.69 -8.20
CA GLU A 134 -1.32 -16.59 -8.76
C GLU A 134 0.15 -16.22 -8.44
N ASN A 135 1.06 -17.18 -8.56
CA ASN A 135 2.49 -16.98 -8.24
C ASN A 135 3.21 -15.95 -9.13
N THR A 136 2.66 -15.64 -10.31
CA THR A 136 3.24 -14.67 -11.25
C THR A 136 3.09 -13.23 -10.77
N ILE A 137 2.18 -12.95 -9.85
CA ILE A 137 1.93 -11.59 -9.35
C ILE A 137 3.17 -10.97 -8.72
N PHE A 138 3.95 -11.74 -7.97
CA PHE A 138 5.17 -11.22 -7.35
C PHE A 138 6.22 -10.77 -8.36
N LYS A 139 6.32 -11.43 -9.52
CA LYS A 139 7.21 -10.98 -10.60
C LYS A 139 6.75 -9.64 -11.18
N ARG A 140 5.44 -9.47 -11.41
CA ARG A 140 4.86 -8.21 -11.88
C ARG A 140 5.05 -7.07 -10.87
N MET A 141 4.74 -7.33 -9.59
CA MET A 141 4.94 -6.34 -8.52
C MET A 141 6.40 -5.91 -8.42
N ARG A 142 7.35 -6.85 -8.45
CA ARG A 142 8.77 -6.53 -8.41
C ARG A 142 9.19 -5.69 -9.62
N ALA A 143 8.78 -6.09 -10.83
CA ALA A 143 9.09 -5.35 -12.06
C ALA A 143 8.61 -3.90 -11.98
N ALA A 144 7.38 -3.68 -11.50
CA ALA A 144 6.84 -2.34 -11.32
C ALA A 144 7.57 -1.56 -10.20
N PHE A 145 7.81 -2.19 -9.06
CA PHE A 145 8.33 -1.49 -7.87
C PHE A 145 9.80 -1.08 -8.00
N GLN A 146 10.63 -1.85 -8.71
CA GLN A 146 12.06 -1.53 -8.86
C GLN A 146 12.31 -0.26 -9.68
N GLU A 147 11.37 0.14 -10.53
CA GLU A 147 11.46 1.34 -11.36
C GLU A 147 10.95 2.62 -10.63
N GLN A 148 10.41 2.47 -9.42
CA GLN A 148 9.77 3.58 -8.71
C GLN A 148 10.73 4.31 -7.77
N SER A 149 11.22 5.45 -8.20
CA SER A 149 12.18 6.27 -7.44
C SER A 149 11.54 7.15 -6.35
N ARG A 150 10.23 7.43 -6.44
CA ARG A 150 9.49 8.26 -5.48
C ARG A 150 8.61 7.45 -4.54
N ALA A 151 8.46 6.15 -4.79
CA ALA A 151 7.73 5.24 -3.92
C ALA A 151 8.69 4.48 -2.99
N THR A 152 8.23 4.23 -1.77
CA THR A 152 8.93 3.37 -0.79
C THR A 152 7.96 2.29 -0.34
N PHE A 153 8.40 1.05 -0.38
CA PHE A 153 7.57 -0.09 -0.06
C PHE A 153 7.92 -0.68 1.30
N LEU A 154 6.90 -0.92 2.10
CA LEU A 154 6.99 -1.57 3.40
C LEU A 154 6.17 -2.86 3.36
N PHE A 155 6.83 -3.99 3.59
CA PHE A 155 6.19 -5.30 3.58
C PHE A 155 6.08 -5.83 5.01
N LEU A 156 4.87 -6.21 5.40
CA LEU A 156 4.58 -6.84 6.69
C LEU A 156 3.93 -8.20 6.45
N GLY A 157 4.19 -9.13 7.34
CA GLY A 157 3.55 -10.43 7.33
C GLY A 157 3.59 -11.08 8.70
N SER A 158 2.59 -11.90 8.98
CA SER A 158 2.50 -12.65 10.25
C SER A 158 3.13 -14.03 10.17
N LYS A 159 3.31 -14.57 8.95
CA LYS A 159 3.93 -15.88 8.69
C LYS A 159 5.42 -15.69 8.41
N GLU A 160 6.21 -15.64 9.46
CA GLU A 160 7.63 -15.26 9.41
C GLU A 160 8.43 -16.14 8.43
N SER A 161 8.23 -17.45 8.46
CA SER A 161 8.91 -18.38 7.55
C SER A 161 8.59 -18.11 6.07
N MET A 162 7.32 -17.78 5.75
CA MET A 162 6.92 -17.44 4.39
C MET A 162 7.56 -16.11 3.95
N MET A 163 7.55 -15.11 4.82
CA MET A 163 8.19 -13.83 4.55
C MET A 163 9.70 -13.98 4.37
N GLN A 164 10.36 -14.78 5.19
CA GLN A 164 11.79 -15.10 5.01
C GLN A 164 12.03 -15.79 3.66
N THR A 165 11.23 -16.77 3.29
CA THR A 165 11.35 -17.44 1.99
C THR A 165 11.23 -16.42 0.85
N LEU A 166 10.20 -15.59 0.83
CA LEU A 166 9.96 -14.60 -0.22
C LEU A 166 11.12 -13.61 -0.43
N PHE A 167 11.77 -13.19 0.65
CA PHE A 167 12.81 -12.15 0.57
C PHE A 167 14.24 -12.67 0.64
N SER A 168 14.46 -13.93 1.05
CA SER A 168 15.80 -14.51 1.25
C SER A 168 16.12 -15.67 0.29
N SER A 169 15.13 -16.32 -0.32
CA SER A 169 15.36 -17.40 -1.29
C SER A 169 15.65 -16.82 -2.67
N SER A 170 16.75 -17.27 -3.30
CA SER A 170 17.15 -16.82 -4.64
C SER A 170 16.18 -17.23 -5.76
N ARG A 171 15.26 -18.15 -5.48
CA ARG A 171 14.23 -18.59 -6.42
C ARG A 171 13.01 -17.69 -6.43
N GLU A 172 12.87 -16.83 -5.41
CA GLU A 172 11.71 -15.98 -5.23
C GLU A 172 11.86 -14.62 -5.91
N ALA A 173 10.74 -14.08 -6.38
CA ALA A 173 10.71 -12.82 -7.10
C ALA A 173 11.23 -11.64 -6.24
N PHE A 174 11.01 -11.64 -4.94
CA PHE A 174 11.45 -10.58 -4.03
C PHE A 174 12.81 -10.82 -3.37
N TYR A 175 13.58 -11.77 -3.87
CA TYR A 175 14.95 -12.01 -3.36
C TYR A 175 15.75 -10.72 -3.24
N ARG A 176 16.22 -10.41 -2.04
CA ARG A 176 17.01 -9.19 -1.71
C ARG A 176 16.36 -7.87 -2.14
N PHE A 177 15.05 -7.84 -2.33
CA PHE A 177 14.36 -6.61 -2.72
C PHE A 177 14.13 -5.64 -1.56
N ALA A 178 13.99 -6.14 -0.34
CA ALA A 178 13.78 -5.32 0.84
C ALA A 178 14.77 -5.65 1.95
N VAL A 179 15.19 -4.61 2.67
CA VAL A 179 16.01 -4.75 3.88
C VAL A 179 15.14 -5.29 5.01
N PRO A 180 15.49 -6.39 5.68
CA PRO A 180 14.78 -6.86 6.86
C PRO A 180 15.06 -5.93 8.04
N LEU A 181 13.97 -5.46 8.65
CA LEU A 181 14.00 -4.64 9.87
C LEU A 181 13.41 -5.48 10.99
N PRO A 182 14.21 -6.02 11.90
CA PRO A 182 13.71 -6.82 13.03
C PRO A 182 12.92 -5.93 13.99
N VAL A 183 11.74 -6.41 14.41
CA VAL A 183 10.94 -5.76 15.43
C VAL A 183 11.09 -6.58 16.71
N PRO A 184 11.91 -6.11 17.70
CA PRO A 184 12.08 -6.83 18.96
C PRO A 184 10.84 -6.71 19.85
N SER A 185 10.76 -7.55 20.86
CA SER A 185 9.76 -7.41 21.92
C SER A 185 9.92 -6.07 22.62
N VAL A 186 8.80 -5.46 23.00
CA VAL A 186 8.83 -4.25 23.83
C VAL A 186 9.42 -4.60 25.17
N PRO A 187 10.46 -3.87 25.65
CA PRO A 187 11.07 -4.12 26.96
C PRO A 187 10.05 -3.99 28.10
N SER A 188 10.20 -4.82 29.12
CA SER A 188 9.29 -4.83 30.28
C SER A 188 9.17 -3.46 30.94
N ASP A 189 10.29 -2.74 31.09
CA ASP A 189 10.30 -1.41 31.70
C ASP A 189 9.47 -0.39 30.91
N SER A 190 9.50 -0.47 29.57
CA SER A 190 8.66 0.37 28.71
C SER A 190 7.18 0.05 28.87
N TRP A 191 6.83 -1.23 29.08
CA TRP A 191 5.46 -1.63 29.38
C TRP A 191 5.01 -1.10 30.75
N ILE A 192 5.83 -1.23 31.78
CA ILE A 192 5.53 -0.75 33.12
C ILE A 192 5.26 0.76 33.09
N GLN A 193 6.15 1.54 32.47
CA GLN A 193 5.98 2.98 32.31
C GLN A 193 4.67 3.34 31.58
N TYR A 194 4.39 2.66 30.46
CA TYR A 194 3.18 2.89 29.70
C TYR A 194 1.90 2.60 30.51
N ILE A 195 1.89 1.47 31.22
CA ILE A 195 0.76 1.06 32.07
C ILE A 195 0.55 2.09 33.18
N GLN A 196 1.59 2.48 33.89
CA GLN A 196 1.54 3.50 34.94
C GLN A 196 0.96 4.84 34.43
N GLN A 197 1.42 5.31 33.28
CA GLN A 197 0.90 6.53 32.64
C GLN A 197 -0.58 6.40 32.30
N LYS A 198 -1.01 5.24 31.78
CA LYS A 198 -2.42 4.99 31.44
C LYS A 198 -3.32 4.94 32.66
N PHE A 199 -2.88 4.29 33.75
CA PHE A 199 -3.63 4.28 35.01
C PHE A 199 -3.72 5.68 35.62
N ALA A 200 -2.61 6.41 35.68
CA ALA A 200 -2.60 7.79 36.18
C ALA A 200 -3.55 8.70 35.38
N SER A 201 -3.56 8.58 34.06
CA SER A 201 -4.43 9.38 33.17
C SER A 201 -5.92 9.07 33.34
N ARG A 202 -6.27 7.86 33.83
CA ARG A 202 -7.66 7.42 34.06
C ARG A 202 -8.11 7.55 35.52
N LYS A 203 -7.26 8.13 36.40
CA LYS A 203 -7.52 8.24 37.85
C LYS A 203 -7.91 6.90 38.51
N VAL A 204 -7.36 5.81 38.02
CA VAL A 204 -7.49 4.48 38.60
C VAL A 204 -6.31 4.32 39.57
N HIS A 205 -6.60 4.22 40.86
CA HIS A 205 -5.64 3.96 41.92
C HIS A 205 -5.47 2.47 42.15
#